data_f9137d630dfee083a0f615ce275e36a9
#
_entry.id   f9137d630dfee083a0f615ce275e36a9
#
_cell.length_a   1.000
_cell.length_b   1.000
_cell.length_c   1.000
_cell.angle_alpha   90.00
_cell.angle_beta   90.00
_cell.angle_gamma   90.00
#
_symmetry.space_group_name_H-M   'P 1'
#
loop_
_entity.id
_entity.type
_entity.pdbx_description
1 polymer ?
#
loop_
_entity_poly.entity_id
_entity_poly.type
_entity_poly.pdbx_seq_one_letter_code
_entity_poly.pdbx_strand_id
1 'polypeptide(L)'
;KMSNQSKPLSLIYNHNAGFRIQGPEGSYEQLTEIFSAQGYQTKAYEINDSQQFDKIMTEVLEQHLASSESGIIVAAGGDGTLNTVAKHVLNTQIPVGILPLGTFNYVARLLGIPLDLLEAAKVIATGQPQRMNVARINQEIYLNNASLGLYPLFIKKREDYNRIFGRLPLHAYTSALDVLIRDRKELKLKSW
;
A
#
# COMPACT_ATOMS: atom_id res chain seq x y z
N LYS A 1 -38.20 -5.86 -9.23
CA LYS A 1 -37.03 -6.70 -8.97
C LYS A 1 -35.85 -5.76 -8.83
N MET A 2 -35.44 -5.46 -7.60
CA MET A 2 -34.18 -4.77 -7.34
C MET A 2 -33.08 -5.72 -7.80
N SER A 3 -32.33 -5.33 -8.84
CA SER A 3 -31.11 -6.04 -9.22
C SER A 3 -30.12 -5.88 -8.07
N ASN A 4 -29.84 -6.98 -7.39
CA ASN A 4 -28.84 -7.04 -6.35
C ASN A 4 -27.44 -6.99 -7.02
N GLN A 5 -27.07 -5.82 -7.58
CA GLN A 5 -25.76 -5.63 -8.17
C GLN A 5 -24.77 -5.50 -7.00
N SER A 6 -23.83 -6.43 -6.95
CA SER A 6 -22.78 -6.43 -5.94
C SER A 6 -21.78 -5.31 -6.24
N LYS A 7 -21.33 -4.63 -5.17
CA LYS A 7 -20.31 -3.59 -5.26
C LYS A 7 -18.94 -4.22 -5.52
N PRO A 8 -18.17 -3.80 -6.53
CA PRO A 8 -16.86 -4.37 -6.78
C PRO A 8 -15.86 -4.00 -5.66
N LEU A 9 -15.10 -4.98 -5.19
CA LEU A 9 -13.96 -4.79 -4.31
C LEU A 9 -12.74 -5.47 -4.90
N SER A 10 -11.72 -4.67 -5.25
CA SER A 10 -10.46 -5.18 -5.78
C SER A 10 -9.39 -5.18 -4.69
N LEU A 11 -8.97 -6.37 -4.27
CA LEU A 11 -7.95 -6.58 -3.25
C LEU A 11 -6.58 -6.71 -3.91
N ILE A 12 -5.74 -5.69 -3.78
CA ILE A 12 -4.39 -5.63 -4.35
C ILE A 12 -3.38 -6.01 -3.28
N TYR A 13 -2.61 -7.09 -3.49
CA TYR A 13 -1.63 -7.55 -2.53
C TYR A 13 -0.31 -7.96 -3.18
N ASN A 14 0.78 -7.84 -2.42
CA ASN A 14 2.10 -8.25 -2.86
C ASN A 14 2.41 -9.64 -2.29
N HIS A 15 2.90 -10.55 -3.13
CA HIS A 15 3.33 -11.90 -2.73
C HIS A 15 4.28 -11.91 -1.52
N ASN A 16 5.17 -10.93 -1.43
CA ASN A 16 6.14 -10.80 -0.35
C ASN A 16 5.58 -10.16 0.94
N ALA A 17 4.34 -9.68 0.95
CA ALA A 17 3.74 -8.99 2.10
C ALA A 17 3.29 -9.92 3.23
N GLY A 18 3.61 -11.21 3.17
CA GLY A 18 3.22 -12.20 4.18
C GLY A 18 1.73 -12.53 4.22
N PHE A 19 0.95 -11.98 3.30
CA PHE A 19 -0.45 -12.31 3.14
C PHE A 19 -0.56 -13.70 2.52
N ARG A 20 -0.84 -14.68 3.35
CA ARG A 20 -1.14 -16.03 2.88
C ARG A 20 -2.65 -16.16 2.74
N ILE A 21 -3.11 -16.18 1.50
CA ILE A 21 -4.49 -16.51 1.15
C ILE A 21 -4.91 -17.88 1.74
N GLN A 22 -3.96 -18.70 2.15
CA GLN A 22 -4.14 -20.09 2.64
C GLN A 22 -3.65 -20.30 4.08
N GLY A 23 -3.76 -19.34 4.98
CA GLY A 23 -3.34 -19.47 6.38
C GLY A 23 -4.53 -19.60 7.34
N PRO A 24 -4.39 -20.31 8.49
CA PRO A 24 -5.49 -20.59 9.42
C PRO A 24 -5.97 -19.38 10.24
N GLU A 25 -5.21 -18.28 10.29
CA GLU A 25 -5.60 -17.06 11.03
C GLU A 25 -5.61 -15.85 10.08
N GLY A 26 -6.78 -15.23 9.90
CA GLY A 26 -6.98 -14.10 9.01
C GLY A 26 -7.01 -14.50 7.54
N SER A 27 -7.67 -15.62 7.23
CA SER A 27 -7.75 -16.17 5.88
C SER A 27 -8.48 -15.23 4.92
N TYR A 28 -8.14 -15.34 3.65
CA TYR A 28 -8.87 -14.68 2.56
C TYR A 28 -10.40 -14.93 2.66
N GLU A 29 -10.80 -16.11 3.11
CA GLU A 29 -12.20 -16.48 3.32
C GLU A 29 -12.87 -15.58 4.35
N GLN A 30 -12.27 -15.37 5.52
CA GLN A 30 -12.82 -14.48 6.55
C GLN A 30 -12.91 -13.02 6.08
N LEU A 31 -11.91 -12.54 5.31
CA LEU A 31 -11.98 -11.21 4.70
C LEU A 31 -13.12 -11.11 3.70
N THR A 32 -13.28 -12.11 2.83
CA THR A 32 -14.36 -12.12 1.84
C THR A 32 -15.74 -12.23 2.48
N GLU A 33 -15.89 -12.94 3.59
CA GLU A 33 -17.12 -12.99 4.38
C GLU A 33 -17.48 -11.62 4.95
N ILE A 34 -16.52 -10.90 5.55
CA ILE A 34 -16.75 -9.54 6.06
C ILE A 34 -17.21 -8.61 4.94
N PHE A 35 -16.56 -8.66 3.78
CA PHE A 35 -16.90 -7.79 2.65
C PHE A 35 -18.23 -8.18 2.00
N SER A 36 -18.49 -9.48 1.83
CA SER A 36 -19.74 -9.96 1.22
C SER A 36 -20.97 -9.64 2.10
N ALA A 37 -20.84 -9.65 3.42
CA ALA A 37 -21.88 -9.26 4.34
C ALA A 37 -22.34 -7.80 4.13
N GLN A 38 -21.52 -6.95 3.52
CA GLN A 38 -21.80 -5.55 3.17
C GLN A 38 -22.09 -5.34 1.67
N GLY A 39 -22.32 -6.44 0.94
CA GLY A 39 -22.69 -6.42 -0.47
C GLY A 39 -21.51 -6.24 -1.45
N TYR A 40 -20.28 -6.43 -0.99
CA TYR A 40 -19.11 -6.38 -1.86
C TYR A 40 -18.81 -7.75 -2.48
N GLN A 41 -18.41 -7.73 -3.75
CA GLN A 41 -17.83 -8.88 -4.45
C GLN A 41 -16.32 -8.68 -4.57
N THR A 42 -15.57 -9.51 -3.84
CA THR A 42 -14.11 -9.40 -3.76
C THR A 42 -13.44 -10.14 -4.91
N LYS A 43 -12.52 -9.45 -5.59
CA LYS A 43 -11.56 -10.05 -6.53
C LYS A 43 -10.15 -9.70 -6.09
N ALA A 44 -9.30 -10.72 -5.89
CA ALA A 44 -7.93 -10.55 -5.43
C ALA A 44 -6.95 -10.52 -6.63
N TYR A 45 -5.96 -9.63 -6.54
CA TYR A 45 -4.92 -9.44 -7.54
C TYR A 45 -3.55 -9.49 -6.86
N GLU A 46 -2.76 -10.48 -7.22
CA GLU A 46 -1.40 -10.64 -6.73
C GLU A 46 -0.41 -9.86 -7.58
N ILE A 47 0.45 -9.09 -6.93
CA ILE A 47 1.47 -8.28 -7.57
C ILE A 47 2.84 -8.88 -7.28
N ASN A 48 3.59 -9.24 -8.33
CA ASN A 48 4.93 -9.80 -8.24
C ASN A 48 6.02 -8.78 -8.61
N ASP A 49 5.73 -7.87 -9.53
CA ASP A 49 6.66 -6.84 -9.99
C ASP A 49 5.95 -5.51 -10.34
N SER A 50 6.73 -4.46 -10.59
CA SER A 50 6.21 -3.12 -10.85
C SER A 50 5.48 -2.99 -12.19
N GLN A 51 5.91 -3.69 -13.25
CA GLN A 51 5.25 -3.63 -14.56
C GLN A 51 3.88 -4.29 -14.52
N GLN A 52 3.80 -5.42 -13.82
CA GLN A 52 2.55 -6.11 -13.56
C GLN A 52 1.60 -5.24 -12.73
N PHE A 53 2.14 -4.48 -11.77
CA PHE A 53 1.36 -3.58 -10.93
C PHE A 53 0.60 -2.55 -11.77
N ASP A 54 1.31 -1.83 -12.65
CA ASP A 54 0.71 -0.80 -13.50
C ASP A 54 -0.39 -1.38 -14.40
N LYS A 55 -0.15 -2.56 -14.99
CA LYS A 55 -1.12 -3.25 -15.83
C LYS A 55 -2.38 -3.65 -15.05
N ILE A 56 -2.21 -4.25 -13.87
CA ILE A 56 -3.34 -4.66 -13.03
C ILE A 56 -4.13 -3.44 -12.57
N MET A 57 -3.47 -2.36 -12.15
CA MET A 57 -4.17 -1.14 -11.72
C MET A 57 -4.96 -0.50 -12.86
N THR A 58 -4.44 -0.52 -14.09
CA THR A 58 -5.20 -0.06 -15.26
C THR A 58 -6.47 -0.87 -15.45
N GLU A 59 -6.38 -2.20 -15.46
CA GLU A 59 -7.52 -3.10 -15.57
C GLU A 59 -8.55 -2.87 -14.45
N VAL A 60 -8.08 -2.78 -13.21
CA VAL A 60 -8.92 -2.57 -12.04
C VAL A 60 -9.65 -1.24 -12.11
N LEU A 61 -8.98 -0.16 -12.51
CA LEU A 61 -9.60 1.15 -12.66
C LEU A 61 -10.67 1.14 -13.75
N GLU A 62 -10.40 0.55 -14.89
CA GLU A 62 -11.37 0.40 -15.97
C GLU A 62 -12.63 -0.35 -15.52
N GLN A 63 -12.46 -1.45 -14.76
CA GLN A 63 -13.59 -2.22 -14.20
C GLN A 63 -14.42 -1.40 -13.21
N HIS A 64 -13.77 -0.66 -12.29
CA HIS A 64 -14.47 0.17 -11.33
C HIS A 64 -15.19 1.36 -11.97
N LEU A 65 -14.58 2.00 -12.97
CA LEU A 65 -15.18 3.13 -13.69
C LEU A 65 -16.35 2.69 -14.60
N ALA A 66 -16.33 1.46 -15.09
CA ALA A 66 -17.41 0.89 -15.89
C ALA A 66 -18.57 0.35 -15.02
N SER A 67 -18.36 0.15 -13.72
CA SER A 67 -19.39 -0.34 -12.82
C SER A 67 -20.43 0.73 -12.50
N SER A 68 -21.71 0.34 -12.47
CA SER A 68 -22.79 1.21 -12.00
C SER A 68 -22.79 1.38 -10.46
N GLU A 69 -22.14 0.46 -9.76
CA GLU A 69 -22.06 0.46 -8.29
C GLU A 69 -20.72 1.02 -7.82
N SER A 70 -20.76 1.82 -6.76
CA SER A 70 -19.53 2.34 -6.14
C SER A 70 -18.76 1.23 -5.47
N GLY A 71 -17.54 0.97 -5.96
CA GLY A 71 -16.64 -0.05 -5.43
C GLY A 71 -15.51 0.53 -4.58
N ILE A 72 -14.65 -0.34 -4.07
CA ILE A 72 -13.48 0.00 -3.28
C ILE A 72 -12.25 -0.75 -3.83
N ILE A 73 -11.11 -0.07 -3.92
CA ILE A 73 -9.82 -0.71 -4.15
C ILE A 73 -9.11 -0.84 -2.81
N VAL A 74 -8.74 -2.05 -2.42
CA VAL A 74 -8.09 -2.34 -1.13
C VAL A 74 -6.61 -2.63 -1.35
N ALA A 75 -5.75 -1.82 -0.74
CA ALA A 75 -4.33 -2.04 -0.70
C ALA A 75 -3.97 -2.93 0.50
N ALA A 76 -3.66 -4.21 0.25
CA ALA A 76 -3.23 -5.17 1.26
C ALA A 76 -1.71 -5.31 1.23
N GLY A 77 -1.03 -4.55 2.07
CA GLY A 77 0.43 -4.48 2.08
C GLY A 77 0.99 -3.44 3.04
N GLY A 78 2.25 -3.08 2.85
CA GLY A 78 2.88 -1.98 3.56
C GLY A 78 2.69 -0.64 2.86
N ASP A 79 3.36 0.40 3.40
CA ASP A 79 3.28 1.77 2.89
C ASP A 79 3.64 1.89 1.39
N GLY A 80 4.56 1.07 0.88
CA GLY A 80 4.92 1.05 -0.53
C GLY A 80 3.78 0.58 -1.45
N THR A 81 3.10 -0.50 -1.10
CA THR A 81 1.92 -1.00 -1.85
C THR A 81 0.82 0.06 -1.84
N LEU A 82 0.53 0.61 -0.66
CA LEU A 82 -0.47 1.66 -0.51
C LEU A 82 -0.14 2.90 -1.35
N ASN A 83 1.11 3.36 -1.34
CA ASN A 83 1.54 4.52 -2.12
C ASN A 83 1.37 4.29 -3.63
N THR A 84 1.69 3.09 -4.12
CA THR A 84 1.51 2.74 -5.54
C THR A 84 0.03 2.69 -5.92
N VAL A 85 -0.85 2.09 -5.12
CA VAL A 85 -2.29 2.10 -5.35
C VAL A 85 -2.81 3.54 -5.35
N ALA A 86 -2.42 4.35 -4.35
CA ALA A 86 -2.85 5.74 -4.23
C ALA A 86 -2.45 6.59 -5.46
N LYS A 87 -1.25 6.37 -6.00
CA LYS A 87 -0.77 7.04 -7.22
C LYS A 87 -1.70 6.81 -8.42
N HIS A 88 -2.23 5.60 -8.57
CA HIS A 88 -3.13 5.26 -9.67
C HIS A 88 -4.54 5.82 -9.48
N VAL A 89 -5.04 5.89 -8.25
CA VAL A 89 -6.41 6.36 -7.97
C VAL A 89 -6.52 7.86 -7.76
N LEU A 90 -5.41 8.59 -7.74
CA LEU A 90 -5.31 9.98 -7.28
C LEU A 90 -6.34 10.94 -7.89
N ASN A 91 -6.69 10.76 -9.15
CA ASN A 91 -7.64 11.64 -9.86
C ASN A 91 -9.00 10.96 -10.08
N THR A 92 -9.29 9.91 -9.34
CA THR A 92 -10.57 9.22 -9.38
C THR A 92 -11.39 9.51 -8.13
N GLN A 93 -12.65 9.10 -8.12
CA GLN A 93 -13.50 9.13 -6.92
C GLN A 93 -13.56 7.75 -6.22
N ILE A 94 -12.73 6.80 -6.65
CA ILE A 94 -12.72 5.44 -6.10
C ILE A 94 -12.02 5.47 -4.74
N PRO A 95 -12.70 5.06 -3.66
CA PRO A 95 -12.09 4.99 -2.33
C PRO A 95 -11.04 3.88 -2.24
N VAL A 96 -10.03 4.11 -1.40
CA VAL A 96 -8.99 3.14 -1.09
C VAL A 96 -9.15 2.63 0.33
N GLY A 97 -9.28 1.31 0.48
CA GLY A 97 -9.19 0.62 1.76
C GLY A 97 -7.74 0.23 2.08
N ILE A 98 -7.40 0.15 3.35
CA ILE A 98 -6.04 -0.19 3.79
C ILE A 98 -6.08 -1.42 4.68
N LEU A 99 -5.45 -2.52 4.22
CA LEU A 99 -5.13 -3.69 5.04
C LEU A 99 -3.63 -3.68 5.36
N PRO A 100 -3.25 -3.37 6.62
CA PRO A 100 -1.86 -3.10 6.98
C PRO A 100 -1.05 -4.38 7.18
N LEU A 101 -0.40 -4.87 6.13
CA LEU A 101 0.41 -6.09 6.12
C LEU A 101 1.92 -5.83 6.07
N GLY A 102 2.35 -4.57 6.13
CA GLY A 102 3.76 -4.19 6.14
C GLY A 102 4.36 -4.21 7.54
N THR A 103 5.67 -3.92 7.59
CA THR A 103 6.41 -3.88 8.86
C THR A 103 6.07 -2.62 9.69
N PHE A 104 5.99 -1.47 9.06
CA PHE A 104 5.80 -0.18 9.75
C PHE A 104 4.37 0.31 9.71
N ASN A 105 3.70 0.27 8.55
CA ASN A 105 2.32 0.70 8.34
C ASN A 105 2.07 2.13 8.84
N TYR A 106 2.97 3.06 8.49
CA TYR A 106 2.93 4.46 8.98
C TYR A 106 1.61 5.15 8.64
N VAL A 107 1.12 4.98 7.42
CA VAL A 107 -0.13 5.62 6.98
C VAL A 107 -1.32 5.06 7.74
N ALA A 108 -1.40 3.73 7.92
CA ALA A 108 -2.47 3.11 8.69
C ALA A 108 -2.49 3.62 10.14
N ARG A 109 -1.31 3.70 10.78
CA ARG A 109 -1.17 4.25 12.15
C ARG A 109 -1.57 5.72 12.23
N LEU A 110 -1.15 6.54 11.25
CA LEU A 110 -1.49 7.96 11.18
C LEU A 110 -3.01 8.17 11.08
N LEU A 111 -3.69 7.31 10.32
CA LEU A 111 -5.13 7.37 10.11
C LEU A 111 -5.95 6.65 11.20
N GLY A 112 -5.30 6.05 12.20
CA GLY A 112 -5.97 5.29 13.26
C GLY A 112 -6.62 3.99 12.78
N ILE A 113 -6.14 3.42 11.65
CA ILE A 113 -6.64 2.15 11.13
C ILE A 113 -6.08 1.02 11.99
N PRO A 114 -6.92 0.06 12.42
CA PRO A 114 -6.46 -1.10 13.17
C PRO A 114 -5.38 -1.88 12.44
N LEU A 115 -4.36 -2.36 13.17
CA LEU A 115 -3.31 -3.21 12.60
C LEU A 115 -3.72 -4.68 12.54
N ASP A 116 -4.76 -5.06 13.28
CA ASP A 116 -5.41 -6.35 13.12
C ASP A 116 -6.15 -6.40 11.78
N LEU A 117 -5.94 -7.48 11.04
CA LEU A 117 -6.40 -7.60 9.66
C LEU A 117 -7.94 -7.63 9.56
N LEU A 118 -8.60 -8.36 10.46
CA LEU A 118 -10.06 -8.50 10.43
C LEU A 118 -10.74 -7.22 10.91
N GLU A 119 -10.18 -6.55 11.92
CA GLU A 119 -10.69 -5.25 12.37
C GLU A 119 -10.50 -4.18 11.29
N ALA A 120 -9.35 -4.16 10.57
CA ALA A 120 -9.17 -3.27 9.42
C ALA A 120 -10.18 -3.56 8.29
N ALA A 121 -10.45 -4.84 8.02
CA ALA A 121 -11.46 -5.23 7.03
C ALA A 121 -12.88 -4.76 7.43
N LYS A 122 -13.24 -4.82 8.69
CA LYS A 122 -14.52 -4.27 9.20
C LYS A 122 -14.60 -2.76 8.99
N VAL A 123 -13.50 -2.03 9.27
CA VAL A 123 -13.44 -0.57 9.01
C VAL A 123 -13.66 -0.27 7.52
N ILE A 124 -13.05 -1.03 6.62
CA ILE A 124 -13.24 -0.88 5.17
C ILE A 124 -14.69 -1.16 4.78
N ALA A 125 -15.26 -2.25 5.30
CA ALA A 125 -16.58 -2.73 4.91
C ALA A 125 -17.73 -1.82 5.36
N THR A 126 -17.58 -1.20 6.54
CA THR A 126 -18.66 -0.42 7.20
C THR A 126 -18.37 1.07 7.33
N GLY A 127 -17.12 1.48 7.11
CA GLY A 127 -16.68 2.86 7.26
C GLY A 127 -17.16 3.77 6.14
N GLN A 128 -16.99 5.08 6.36
CA GLN A 128 -17.26 6.10 5.35
C GLN A 128 -15.93 6.62 4.78
N PRO A 129 -15.80 6.73 3.46
CA PRO A 129 -14.60 7.29 2.86
C PRO A 129 -14.32 8.71 3.34
N GLN A 130 -13.05 8.97 3.68
CA GLN A 130 -12.59 10.29 4.10
C GLN A 130 -11.59 10.82 3.08
N ARG A 131 -11.64 12.12 2.80
CA ARG A 131 -10.63 12.78 1.95
C ARG A 131 -9.37 13.00 2.76
N MET A 132 -8.21 12.69 2.15
CA MET A 132 -6.92 13.03 2.72
C MET A 132 -6.08 13.84 1.74
N ASN A 133 -5.24 14.71 2.28
CA ASN A 133 -4.29 15.46 1.48
C ASN A 133 -3.11 14.58 1.10
N VAL A 134 -2.66 14.73 -0.14
CA VAL A 134 -1.51 14.01 -0.68
C VAL A 134 -0.46 15.03 -1.07
N ALA A 135 0.76 14.88 -0.59
CA ALA A 135 1.89 15.69 -1.04
C ALA A 135 2.44 15.16 -2.36
N ARG A 136 2.87 16.08 -3.23
CA ARG A 136 3.53 15.74 -4.50
C ARG A 136 4.86 16.46 -4.62
N ILE A 137 5.89 15.72 -4.95
CA ILE A 137 7.22 16.26 -5.27
C ILE A 137 7.61 15.71 -6.65
N ASN A 138 7.73 16.60 -7.62
CA ASN A 138 7.87 16.23 -9.04
C ASN A 138 6.68 15.38 -9.50
N GLN A 139 6.95 14.13 -9.87
CA GLN A 139 5.96 13.16 -10.33
C GLN A 139 5.58 12.12 -9.26
N GLU A 140 6.23 12.16 -8.10
CA GLU A 140 6.01 11.20 -7.02
C GLU A 140 5.05 11.77 -5.97
N ILE A 141 4.18 10.92 -5.45
CA ILE A 141 3.27 11.25 -4.36
C ILE A 141 3.75 10.69 -3.04
N TYR A 142 3.35 11.35 -1.97
CA TYR A 142 3.72 11.00 -0.59
C TYR A 142 2.49 11.09 0.30
N LEU A 143 2.18 9.99 0.98
CA LEU A 143 1.03 9.91 1.88
C LEU A 143 1.39 10.27 3.33
N ASN A 144 2.66 10.17 3.70
CA ASN A 144 3.13 10.47 5.06
C ASN A 144 4.35 11.39 5.08
N ASN A 145 5.49 10.95 4.53
CA ASN A 145 6.73 11.73 4.57
C ASN A 145 7.58 11.53 3.31
N ALA A 146 8.43 12.52 3.04
CA ALA A 146 9.52 12.45 2.08
C ALA A 146 10.81 12.82 2.79
N SER A 147 11.87 12.02 2.64
CA SER A 147 13.17 12.26 3.24
C SER A 147 14.21 12.61 2.18
N LEU A 148 15.02 13.64 2.46
CA LEU A 148 16.09 14.11 1.59
C LEU A 148 17.44 14.00 2.32
N GLY A 149 18.52 13.82 1.56
CA GLY A 149 19.88 13.82 2.11
C GLY A 149 20.37 12.45 2.59
N LEU A 150 20.92 12.40 3.80
CA LEU A 150 21.60 11.19 4.32
C LEU A 150 20.67 10.00 4.57
N TYR A 151 19.44 10.24 4.98
CA TYR A 151 18.50 9.16 5.31
C TYR A 151 18.16 8.27 4.10
N PRO A 152 17.80 8.80 2.91
CA PRO A 152 17.64 7.99 1.72
C PRO A 152 18.90 7.21 1.32
N LEU A 153 20.09 7.81 1.47
CA LEU A 153 21.36 7.11 1.21
C LEU A 153 21.58 5.95 2.17
N PHE A 154 21.26 6.14 3.45
CA PHE A 154 21.32 5.08 4.47
C PHE A 154 20.38 3.91 4.13
N ILE A 155 19.12 4.18 3.75
CA ILE A 155 18.16 3.14 3.38
C ILE A 155 18.65 2.37 2.15
N LYS A 156 19.09 3.08 1.10
CA LYS A 156 19.63 2.45 -0.12
C LYS A 156 20.81 1.53 0.18
N LYS A 157 21.77 1.99 0.97
CA LYS A 157 22.94 1.18 1.38
C LYS A 157 22.50 -0.06 2.17
N ARG A 158 21.56 0.08 3.11
CA ARG A 158 21.03 -1.06 3.86
C ARG A 158 20.35 -2.09 2.95
N GLU A 159 19.60 -1.66 1.95
CA GLU A 159 18.97 -2.56 0.99
C GLU A 159 19.99 -3.28 0.13
N ASP A 160 21.06 -2.60 -0.32
CA ASP A 160 22.15 -3.20 -1.06
C ASP A 160 22.87 -4.27 -0.23
N TYR A 161 23.17 -4.00 1.05
CA TYR A 161 23.75 -4.99 1.97
C TYR A 161 22.82 -6.18 2.21
N ASN A 162 21.53 -5.93 2.41
CA ASN A 162 20.54 -7.01 2.60
C ASN A 162 20.40 -7.90 1.35
N ARG A 163 20.57 -7.35 0.15
CA ARG A 163 20.54 -8.12 -1.10
C ARG A 163 21.75 -9.02 -1.26
N ILE A 164 22.93 -8.55 -0.84
CA ILE A 164 24.19 -9.27 -1.01
C ILE A 164 24.42 -10.31 0.10
N PHE A 165 24.12 -9.96 1.34
CA PHE A 165 24.48 -10.74 2.55
C PHE A 165 23.28 -11.29 3.33
N GLY A 166 22.05 -11.09 2.84
CA GLY A 166 20.84 -11.43 3.57
C GLY A 166 20.45 -10.38 4.63
N ARG A 167 19.27 -10.55 5.23
CA ARG A 167 18.74 -9.60 6.23
C ARG A 167 19.33 -9.85 7.61
N LEU A 168 20.34 -9.08 7.98
CA LEU A 168 20.95 -9.11 9.31
C LEU A 168 20.80 -7.73 10.02
N PRO A 169 20.50 -7.72 11.33
CA PRO A 169 20.35 -6.47 12.09
C PRO A 169 21.61 -5.58 12.04
N LEU A 170 22.79 -6.19 11.92
CA LEU A 170 24.08 -5.49 11.87
C LEU A 170 24.23 -4.56 10.66
N HIS A 171 23.53 -4.84 9.57
CA HIS A 171 23.59 -4.03 8.35
C HIS A 171 23.07 -2.61 8.53
N ALA A 172 22.22 -2.37 9.53
CA ALA A 172 21.78 -1.02 9.89
C ALA A 172 22.92 -0.16 10.38
N TYR A 173 23.80 -0.70 11.18
CA TYR A 173 24.95 0.03 11.75
C TYR A 173 26.07 0.23 10.72
N THR A 174 26.39 -0.81 9.93
CA THR A 174 27.45 -0.73 8.91
C THR A 174 27.09 0.21 7.78
N SER A 175 25.81 0.22 7.33
CA SER A 175 25.34 1.13 6.29
C SER A 175 25.27 2.59 6.77
N ALA A 176 24.92 2.84 8.05
CA ALA A 176 24.95 4.17 8.63
C ALA A 176 26.39 4.73 8.69
N LEU A 177 27.34 3.91 9.12
CA LEU A 177 28.74 4.31 9.21
C LEU A 177 29.33 4.59 7.81
N ASP A 178 29.04 3.77 6.83
CA ASP A 178 29.51 3.92 5.44
C ASP A 178 28.98 5.22 4.79
N VAL A 179 27.70 5.55 5.01
CA VAL A 179 27.11 6.81 4.54
C VAL A 179 27.75 8.02 5.20
N LEU A 180 28.00 7.97 6.52
CA LEU A 180 28.59 9.09 7.25
C LEU A 180 30.07 9.35 6.85
N ILE A 181 30.82 8.31 6.47
CA ILE A 181 32.24 8.41 6.14
C ILE A 181 32.45 8.71 4.65
N ARG A 182 31.71 8.08 3.75
CA ARG A 182 32.01 8.07 2.30
C ARG A 182 31.09 8.92 1.44
N ASP A 183 29.83 9.09 1.81
CA ASP A 183 28.81 9.71 0.94
C ASP A 183 28.36 11.09 1.44
N ARG A 184 29.29 11.98 1.79
CA ARG A 184 28.98 13.38 2.10
C ARG A 184 28.71 14.16 0.82
N LYS A 185 27.46 14.17 0.37
CA LYS A 185 27.01 15.04 -0.72
C LYS A 185 26.23 16.22 -0.16
N GLU A 186 26.66 17.45 -0.50
CA GLU A 186 25.88 18.65 -0.22
C GLU A 186 24.64 18.68 -1.11
N LEU A 187 23.47 18.82 -0.49
CA LEU A 187 22.20 19.06 -1.17
C LEU A 187 22.00 20.55 -1.32
N LYS A 188 22.03 21.06 -2.56
CA LYS A 188 21.61 22.43 -2.88
C LYS A 188 20.10 22.43 -3.14
N LEU A 189 19.33 22.99 -2.21
CA LEU A 189 17.90 23.21 -2.36
C LEU A 189 17.66 24.58 -2.98
N LYS A 190 16.90 24.64 -4.06
CA LYS A 190 16.35 25.90 -4.59
C LYS A 190 14.93 26.03 -4.04
N SER A 191 14.67 27.10 -3.28
CA SER A 191 13.31 27.55 -2.99
C SER A 191 12.82 28.40 -4.17
N TRP A 192 11.58 28.21 -4.53
CA TRP A 192 10.87 29.05 -5.50
C TRP A 192 10.02 30.07 -4.76
#